data_9450b9324325b19175a569a1ba26efa4
#
_entry.id   9450b9324325b19175a569a1ba26efa4
#
_cell.length_a   1.000
_cell.length_b   1.000
_cell.length_c   1.000
_cell.angle_alpha   90.00
_cell.angle_beta   90.00
_cell.angle_gamma   90.00
#
_symmetry.space_group_name_H-M   'P 1'
#
loop_
_entity.id
_entity.type
_entity.pdbx_description
1 polymer ?
#
loop_
_entity_poly.entity_id
_entity_poly.type
_entity_poly.pdbx_seq_one_letter_code
_entity_poly.pdbx_strand_id
1 'polypeptide(L)'
;LKQIAHSVWESATMESGIFPIIVAGQLFGAFISATKLADTLARLIASVHAPAFFIFMLVVLLYIFCGCVMDIVSIIIITVPVVFPVLNAVGYSPYVLVICLCFMCEIAGLTPPIGMNVFATANALRVNPSEIFKGVVPYFICELAVVIIIALFPDIVLFLPRLLGAPGM
;
A
#
# COMPACT_ATOMS: atom_id res chain seq x y z
N LEU A 1 -30.74 16.65 -16.39
CA LEU A 1 -30.23 17.51 -15.29
C LEU A 1 -30.46 16.86 -13.93
N LYS A 2 -31.68 16.37 -13.60
CA LYS A 2 -31.96 15.72 -12.30
C LYS A 2 -31.11 14.47 -12.06
N GLN A 3 -30.88 13.63 -13.07
CA GLN A 3 -30.03 12.43 -12.97
C GLN A 3 -28.55 12.80 -12.75
N ILE A 4 -28.07 13.83 -13.44
CA ILE A 4 -26.70 14.33 -13.25
C ILE A 4 -26.52 14.87 -11.83
N ALA A 5 -27.47 15.69 -11.35
CA ALA A 5 -27.44 16.21 -9.99
C ALA A 5 -27.48 15.09 -8.93
N HIS A 6 -28.26 14.04 -9.17
CA HIS A 6 -28.32 12.86 -8.30
C HIS A 6 -26.98 12.11 -8.26
N SER A 7 -26.39 11.85 -9.43
CA SER A 7 -25.08 11.16 -9.50
C SER A 7 -23.98 11.98 -8.84
N VAL A 8 -23.96 13.30 -9.02
CA VAL A 8 -23.01 14.20 -8.35
C VAL A 8 -23.21 14.14 -6.81
N TRP A 9 -24.45 14.17 -6.35
CA TRP A 9 -24.76 14.09 -4.93
C TRP A 9 -24.32 12.75 -4.32
N GLU A 10 -24.61 11.62 -4.99
CA GLU A 10 -24.16 10.29 -4.56
C GLU A 10 -22.63 10.19 -4.50
N SER A 11 -21.95 10.67 -5.54
CA SER A 11 -20.47 10.70 -5.55
C SER A 11 -19.92 11.55 -4.41
N ALA A 12 -20.44 12.76 -4.22
CA ALA A 12 -20.01 13.65 -3.15
C ALA A 12 -20.24 13.04 -1.74
N THR A 13 -21.35 12.31 -1.58
CA THR A 13 -21.65 11.63 -0.30
C THR A 13 -20.69 10.47 -0.04
N MET A 14 -20.37 9.68 -1.06
CA MET A 14 -19.37 8.61 -0.95
C MET A 14 -17.98 9.16 -0.62
N GLU A 15 -17.56 10.21 -1.33
CA GLU A 15 -16.26 10.87 -1.11
C GLU A 15 -16.16 11.52 0.27
N SER A 16 -17.26 12.09 0.80
CA SER A 16 -17.26 12.71 2.12
C SER A 16 -16.90 11.75 3.26
N GLY A 17 -17.15 10.44 3.09
CA GLY A 17 -16.75 9.41 4.03
C GLY A 17 -15.24 9.20 4.14
N ILE A 18 -14.47 9.61 3.12
CA ILE A 18 -13.01 9.48 3.09
C ILE A 18 -12.34 10.58 3.95
N PHE A 19 -12.91 11.77 4.04
CA PHE A 19 -12.31 12.88 4.80
C PHE A 19 -12.04 12.56 6.27
N PRO A 20 -12.97 11.97 7.05
CA PRO A 20 -12.69 11.58 8.43
C PRO A 20 -11.53 10.59 8.55
N ILE A 21 -11.38 9.67 7.60
CA ILE A 21 -10.28 8.70 7.56
C ILE A 21 -8.95 9.42 7.35
N ILE A 22 -8.90 10.39 6.42
CA ILE A 22 -7.71 11.19 6.16
C ILE A 22 -7.32 11.99 7.41
N VAL A 23 -8.29 12.66 8.06
CA VAL A 23 -8.04 13.44 9.28
C VAL A 23 -7.54 12.54 10.42
N ALA A 24 -8.19 11.40 10.65
CA ALA A 24 -7.76 10.42 11.65
C ALA A 24 -6.35 9.90 11.38
N GLY A 25 -6.01 9.65 10.11
CA GLY A 25 -4.68 9.23 9.70
C GLY A 25 -3.61 10.30 9.89
N GLN A 26 -3.92 11.56 9.63
CA GLN A 26 -3.02 12.67 9.92
C GLN A 26 -2.70 12.77 11.42
N LEU A 27 -3.74 12.63 12.26
CA LEU A 27 -3.57 12.60 13.72
C LEU A 27 -2.75 11.39 14.16
N PHE A 28 -3.00 10.22 13.58
CA PHE A 28 -2.23 9.01 13.85
C PHE A 28 -0.76 9.17 13.42
N GLY A 29 -0.49 9.70 12.24
CA GLY A 29 0.87 9.99 11.75
C GLY A 29 1.61 10.97 12.66
N ALA A 30 0.92 12.03 13.11
CA ALA A 30 1.47 12.98 14.09
C ALA A 30 1.78 12.31 15.44
N PHE A 31 0.90 11.43 15.93
CA PHE A 31 1.13 10.64 17.14
C PHE A 31 2.35 9.71 16.99
N ILE A 32 2.47 8.96 15.91
CA ILE A 32 3.62 8.09 15.63
C ILE A 32 4.93 8.89 15.61
N SER A 33 4.91 10.06 14.97
CA SER A 33 6.07 10.96 14.91
C SER A 33 6.43 11.51 16.28
N ALA A 34 5.45 11.99 17.05
CA ALA A 34 5.66 12.56 18.39
C ALA A 34 6.19 11.53 19.40
N THR A 35 5.71 10.30 19.33
CA THR A 35 6.13 9.19 20.21
C THR A 35 7.45 8.55 19.78
N LYS A 36 7.99 8.90 18.60
CA LYS A 36 9.17 8.26 18.00
C LYS A 36 9.02 6.72 17.89
N LEU A 37 7.79 6.25 17.79
CA LEU A 37 7.50 4.82 17.71
C LEU A 37 8.14 4.18 16.50
N ALA A 38 8.06 4.83 15.34
CA ALA A 38 8.66 4.35 14.10
C ALA A 38 10.19 4.22 14.21
N ASP A 39 10.86 5.21 14.82
CA ASP A 39 12.33 5.19 15.05
C ASP A 39 12.73 4.10 16.04
N THR A 40 11.89 3.84 17.03
CA THR A 40 12.14 2.79 18.03
C THR A 40 12.00 1.40 17.38
N LEU A 41 10.96 1.19 16.59
CA LEU A 41 10.77 -0.04 15.82
C LEU A 41 11.90 -0.25 14.81
N ALA A 42 12.28 0.78 14.08
CA ALA A 42 13.39 0.72 13.13
C ALA A 42 14.71 0.30 13.79
N ARG A 43 15.02 0.85 14.98
CA ARG A 43 16.20 0.44 15.76
C ARG A 43 16.10 -0.99 16.28
N LEU A 44 14.95 -1.41 16.77
CA LEU A 44 14.73 -2.79 17.20
C LEU A 44 14.94 -3.77 16.05
N ILE A 45 14.37 -3.48 14.89
CA ILE A 45 14.51 -4.32 13.70
C ILE A 45 15.96 -4.35 13.21
N ALA A 46 16.65 -3.22 13.19
CA ALA A 46 18.06 -3.15 12.83
C ALA A 46 18.95 -3.96 13.81
N SER A 47 18.57 -4.04 15.08
CA SER A 47 19.32 -4.83 16.10
C SER A 47 19.21 -6.34 15.90
N VAL A 48 18.16 -6.83 15.24
CA VAL A 48 17.93 -8.28 14.99
C VAL A 48 18.88 -8.86 13.94
N HIS A 49 19.65 -8.01 13.21
CA HIS A 49 20.57 -8.42 12.13
C HIS A 49 19.92 -9.31 11.06
N ALA A 50 18.60 -9.17 10.87
CA ALA A 50 17.89 -9.89 9.84
C ALA A 50 18.23 -9.29 8.44
N PRO A 51 18.31 -10.10 7.39
CA PRO A 51 18.48 -9.60 6.03
C PRO A 51 17.39 -8.60 5.67
N ALA A 52 17.74 -7.48 5.05
CA ALA A 52 16.78 -6.44 4.63
C ALA A 52 15.61 -7.01 3.81
N PHE A 53 15.92 -7.97 2.93
CA PHE A 53 14.92 -8.68 2.14
C PHE A 53 13.91 -9.45 3.00
N PHE A 54 14.34 -10.07 4.10
CA PHE A 54 13.41 -10.78 5.00
C PHE A 54 12.43 -9.81 5.67
N ILE A 55 12.91 -8.66 6.13
CA ILE A 55 12.09 -7.60 6.72
C ILE A 55 11.09 -7.07 5.69
N PHE A 56 11.55 -6.87 4.45
CA PHE A 56 10.69 -6.47 3.35
C PHE A 56 9.58 -7.50 3.08
N MET A 57 9.87 -8.80 3.08
CA MET A 57 8.88 -9.85 2.90
C MET A 57 7.86 -9.91 4.03
N LEU A 58 8.26 -9.63 5.27
CA LEU A 58 7.32 -9.49 6.39
C LEU A 58 6.35 -8.32 6.17
N VAL A 59 6.83 -7.22 5.61
CA VAL A 59 5.98 -6.08 5.26
C VAL A 59 5.02 -6.45 4.12
N VAL A 60 5.46 -7.15 3.09
CA VAL A 60 4.57 -7.67 2.02
C VAL A 60 3.46 -8.52 2.63
N LEU A 61 3.81 -9.45 3.52
CA LEU A 61 2.84 -10.29 4.20
C LEU A 61 1.86 -9.48 5.06
N LEU A 62 2.35 -8.45 5.75
CA LEU A 62 1.53 -7.52 6.51
C LEU A 62 0.50 -6.81 5.60
N TYR A 63 0.90 -6.33 4.42
CA TYR A 63 0.00 -5.68 3.48
C TYR A 63 -1.05 -6.64 2.91
N ILE A 64 -0.68 -7.87 2.59
CA ILE A 64 -1.62 -8.92 2.20
C ILE A 64 -2.64 -9.16 3.32
N PHE A 65 -2.19 -9.25 4.57
CA PHE A 65 -3.10 -9.44 5.72
C PHE A 65 -4.01 -8.21 5.93
N CYS A 66 -3.46 -7.00 5.87
CA CYS A 66 -4.25 -5.76 5.97
C CYS A 66 -5.31 -5.68 4.86
N GLY A 67 -4.98 -6.07 3.64
CA GLY A 67 -5.89 -6.10 2.51
C GLY A 67 -7.08 -7.05 2.69
N CYS A 68 -6.95 -8.06 3.55
CA CYS A 68 -8.08 -8.91 3.94
C CYS A 68 -9.11 -8.21 4.81
N VAL A 69 -8.78 -7.08 5.44
CA VAL A 69 -9.60 -6.46 6.50
C VAL A 69 -9.89 -4.97 6.24
N MET A 70 -9.00 -4.29 5.54
CA MET A 70 -9.00 -2.83 5.40
C MET A 70 -9.05 -2.41 3.93
N ASP A 71 -9.56 -1.20 3.68
CA ASP A 71 -9.46 -0.54 2.37
C ASP A 71 -8.07 0.05 2.13
N ILE A 72 -7.75 0.30 0.86
CA ILE A 72 -6.44 0.79 0.42
C ILE A 72 -6.06 2.12 1.10
N VAL A 73 -7.00 3.07 1.21
CA VAL A 73 -6.76 4.38 1.81
C VAL A 73 -6.37 4.24 3.29
N SER A 74 -7.12 3.41 4.03
CA SER A 74 -6.83 3.11 5.44
C SER A 74 -5.47 2.43 5.61
N ILE A 75 -5.14 1.48 4.73
CA ILE A 75 -3.83 0.81 4.74
C ILE A 75 -2.71 1.83 4.59
N ILE A 76 -2.74 2.68 3.57
CA ILE A 76 -1.71 3.70 3.33
C ILE A 76 -1.54 4.60 4.55
N ILE A 77 -2.64 5.15 5.04
CA ILE A 77 -2.63 6.13 6.13
C ILE A 77 -2.05 5.54 7.42
N ILE A 78 -2.38 4.30 7.74
CA ILE A 78 -1.94 3.65 8.99
C ILE A 78 -0.53 3.08 8.86
N THR A 79 -0.20 2.46 7.73
CA THR A 79 1.04 1.70 7.62
C THR A 79 2.24 2.53 7.19
N VAL A 80 2.07 3.49 6.28
CA VAL A 80 3.20 4.26 5.73
C VAL A 80 4.01 5.00 6.79
N PRO A 81 3.41 5.69 7.79
CA PRO A 81 4.18 6.37 8.83
C PRO A 81 5.08 5.45 9.67
N VAL A 82 4.76 4.16 9.71
CA VAL A 82 5.53 3.15 10.46
C VAL A 82 6.47 2.38 9.55
N VAL A 83 5.95 1.87 8.45
CA VAL A 83 6.67 0.95 7.55
C VAL A 83 7.77 1.67 6.78
N PHE A 84 7.51 2.89 6.32
CA PHE A 84 8.47 3.64 5.52
C PHE A 84 9.79 3.91 6.28
N PRO A 85 9.80 4.46 7.51
CA PRO A 85 11.03 4.63 8.28
C PRO A 85 11.74 3.31 8.59
N VAL A 86 10.98 2.25 8.87
CA VAL A 86 11.55 0.91 9.15
C VAL A 86 12.30 0.36 7.94
N LEU A 87 11.68 0.35 6.76
CA LEU A 87 12.32 -0.14 5.55
C LEU A 87 13.47 0.74 5.07
N ASN A 88 13.37 2.05 5.28
CA ASN A 88 14.48 2.98 5.00
C ASN A 88 15.68 2.72 5.92
N ALA A 89 15.45 2.43 7.20
CA ALA A 89 16.50 2.12 8.16
C ALA A 89 17.27 0.82 7.85
N VAL A 90 16.64 -0.14 7.16
CA VAL A 90 17.29 -1.39 6.73
C VAL A 90 17.95 -1.27 5.34
N GLY A 91 17.98 -0.07 4.76
CA GLY A 91 18.80 0.24 3.57
C GLY A 91 18.04 0.36 2.25
N TYR A 92 16.71 0.30 2.23
CA TYR A 92 15.95 0.56 1.01
C TYR A 92 15.88 2.06 0.70
N SER A 93 16.14 2.42 -0.57
CA SER A 93 16.00 3.81 -1.04
C SER A 93 14.55 4.30 -0.95
N PRO A 94 14.29 5.57 -0.55
CA PRO A 94 12.96 6.16 -0.54
C PRO A 94 12.19 6.00 -1.86
N TYR A 95 12.86 6.11 -2.99
CA TYR A 95 12.23 5.95 -4.32
C TYR A 95 11.71 4.52 -4.54
N VAL A 96 12.51 3.52 -4.16
CA VAL A 96 12.12 2.10 -4.24
C VAL A 96 10.95 1.82 -3.31
N LEU A 97 10.99 2.38 -2.09
CA LEU A 97 9.94 2.20 -1.10
C LEU A 97 8.60 2.74 -1.57
N VAL A 98 8.56 3.96 -2.12
CA VAL A 98 7.31 4.55 -2.62
C VAL A 98 6.68 3.66 -3.68
N ILE A 99 7.46 3.18 -4.66
CA ILE A 99 6.96 2.33 -5.72
C ILE A 99 6.49 0.97 -5.18
N CYS A 100 7.29 0.33 -4.33
CA CYS A 100 6.89 -0.94 -3.71
C CYS A 100 5.63 -0.80 -2.86
N LEU A 101 5.50 0.28 -2.09
CA LEU A 101 4.31 0.52 -1.27
C LEU A 101 3.06 0.73 -2.13
N CYS A 102 3.17 1.41 -3.29
CA CYS A 102 2.06 1.51 -4.24
C CYS A 102 1.60 0.12 -4.72
N PHE A 103 2.52 -0.72 -5.18
CA PHE A 103 2.20 -2.09 -5.59
C PHE A 103 1.63 -2.93 -4.44
N MET A 104 2.18 -2.82 -3.24
CA MET A 104 1.66 -3.53 -2.07
C MET A 104 0.22 -3.12 -1.73
N CYS A 105 -0.14 -1.85 -1.92
CA CYS A 105 -1.50 -1.36 -1.73
C CYS A 105 -2.46 -1.93 -2.78
N GLU A 106 -2.02 -2.05 -4.04
CA GLU A 106 -2.82 -2.68 -5.10
C GLU A 106 -3.02 -4.18 -4.80
N ILE A 107 -1.96 -4.90 -4.45
CA ILE A 107 -2.02 -6.29 -3.98
C ILE A 107 -3.04 -6.45 -2.85
N ALA A 108 -3.01 -5.55 -1.87
CA ALA A 108 -3.95 -5.55 -0.75
C ALA A 108 -5.40 -5.37 -1.24
N GLY A 109 -5.65 -4.47 -2.20
CA GLY A 109 -6.98 -4.25 -2.79
C GLY A 109 -7.53 -5.43 -3.60
N LEU A 110 -6.66 -6.34 -4.03
CA LEU A 110 -7.04 -7.56 -4.77
C LEU A 110 -7.16 -8.79 -3.88
N THR A 111 -6.70 -8.71 -2.61
CA THR A 111 -6.58 -9.87 -1.72
C THR A 111 -7.94 -10.32 -1.17
N PRO A 112 -8.30 -11.63 -1.30
CA PRO A 112 -9.49 -12.18 -0.63
C PRO A 112 -9.34 -12.10 0.91
N PRO A 113 -10.43 -12.05 1.68
CA PRO A 113 -11.85 -12.17 1.28
C PRO A 113 -12.54 -10.85 0.93
N ILE A 114 -12.00 -9.69 1.31
CA ILE A 114 -12.69 -8.41 1.12
C ILE A 114 -12.37 -7.80 -0.25
N GLY A 115 -11.09 -7.77 -0.68
CA GLY A 115 -10.65 -7.31 -1.99
C GLY A 115 -11.56 -6.25 -2.63
N MET A 116 -11.49 -4.99 -2.13
CA MET A 116 -12.51 -3.97 -2.46
C MET A 116 -12.69 -3.75 -3.96
N ASN A 117 -11.60 -3.81 -4.73
CA ASN A 117 -11.64 -3.67 -6.18
C ASN A 117 -12.41 -4.82 -6.85
N VAL A 118 -12.29 -6.03 -6.32
CA VAL A 118 -12.99 -7.22 -6.82
C VAL A 118 -14.49 -7.12 -6.56
N PHE A 119 -14.89 -6.71 -5.35
CA PHE A 119 -16.32 -6.54 -5.02
C PHE A 119 -16.94 -5.37 -5.80
N ALA A 120 -16.24 -4.25 -5.94
CA ALA A 120 -16.72 -3.13 -6.75
C ALA A 120 -16.97 -3.55 -8.19
N THR A 121 -16.04 -4.29 -8.80
CA THR A 121 -16.17 -4.81 -10.16
C THR A 121 -17.30 -5.83 -10.27
N ALA A 122 -17.40 -6.76 -9.32
CA ALA A 122 -18.47 -7.77 -9.31
C ALA A 122 -19.85 -7.14 -9.21
N ASN A 123 -20.01 -6.11 -8.36
CA ASN A 123 -21.25 -5.37 -8.23
C ASN A 123 -21.61 -4.60 -9.51
N ALA A 124 -20.63 -3.94 -10.14
CA ALA A 124 -20.83 -3.17 -11.38
C ALA A 124 -21.26 -4.09 -12.53
N LEU A 125 -20.65 -5.27 -12.64
CA LEU A 125 -20.93 -6.25 -13.69
C LEU A 125 -22.10 -7.19 -13.34
N ARG A 126 -22.58 -7.16 -12.09
CA ARG A 126 -23.61 -8.07 -11.56
C ARG A 126 -23.25 -9.55 -11.70
N VAL A 127 -21.98 -9.88 -11.47
CA VAL A 127 -21.46 -11.24 -11.49
C VAL A 127 -21.04 -11.69 -10.10
N ASN A 128 -20.78 -12.99 -9.91
CA ASN A 128 -20.34 -13.52 -8.65
C ASN A 128 -18.89 -13.06 -8.36
N PRO A 129 -18.57 -12.47 -7.18
CA PRO A 129 -17.22 -12.08 -6.81
C PRO A 129 -16.18 -13.20 -6.97
N SER A 130 -16.58 -14.46 -6.75
CA SER A 130 -15.72 -15.63 -6.91
C SER A 130 -15.17 -15.81 -8.34
N GLU A 131 -15.92 -15.38 -9.35
CA GLU A 131 -15.47 -15.44 -10.76
C GLU A 131 -14.40 -14.37 -11.01
N ILE A 132 -14.61 -13.16 -10.47
CA ILE A 132 -13.63 -12.09 -10.56
C ILE A 132 -12.34 -12.47 -9.83
N PHE A 133 -12.42 -13.05 -8.62
CA PHE A 133 -11.24 -13.51 -7.89
C PHE A 133 -10.41 -14.51 -8.70
N LYS A 134 -11.05 -15.48 -9.36
CA LYS A 134 -10.33 -16.44 -10.22
C LYS A 134 -9.60 -15.75 -11.36
N GLY A 135 -10.20 -14.72 -11.96
CA GLY A 135 -9.59 -13.94 -13.03
C GLY A 135 -8.43 -13.06 -12.55
N VAL A 136 -8.46 -12.62 -11.31
CA VAL A 136 -7.45 -11.72 -10.72
C VAL A 136 -6.21 -12.45 -10.22
N VAL A 137 -6.31 -13.74 -9.85
CA VAL A 137 -5.17 -14.53 -9.34
C VAL A 137 -3.89 -14.43 -10.19
N PRO A 138 -3.92 -14.54 -11.53
CA PRO A 138 -2.71 -14.40 -12.33
C PRO A 138 -2.07 -13.02 -12.21
N TYR A 139 -2.88 -11.96 -12.15
CA TYR A 139 -2.39 -10.58 -11.98
C TYR A 139 -1.78 -10.37 -10.61
N PHE A 140 -2.41 -10.88 -9.56
CA PHE A 140 -1.88 -10.87 -8.20
C PHE A 140 -0.49 -11.53 -8.13
N ILE A 141 -0.31 -12.69 -8.78
CA ILE A 141 0.98 -13.38 -8.82
C ILE A 141 2.02 -12.56 -9.59
N CYS A 142 1.65 -11.98 -10.73
CA CYS A 142 2.54 -11.13 -11.51
C CYS A 142 2.96 -9.89 -10.71
N GLU A 143 2.04 -9.25 -10.03
CA GLU A 143 2.29 -8.05 -9.24
C GLU A 143 3.20 -8.35 -8.03
N LEU A 144 2.94 -9.46 -7.34
CA LEU A 144 3.80 -9.95 -6.28
C LEU A 144 5.22 -10.25 -6.80
N ALA A 145 5.33 -10.87 -7.97
CA ALA A 145 6.63 -11.12 -8.60
C ALA A 145 7.37 -9.81 -8.93
N VAL A 146 6.67 -8.79 -9.43
CA VAL A 146 7.24 -7.46 -9.70
C VAL A 146 7.78 -6.82 -8.42
N VAL A 147 7.01 -6.85 -7.33
CA VAL A 147 7.45 -6.32 -6.02
C VAL A 147 8.72 -7.04 -5.53
N ILE A 148 8.77 -8.36 -5.65
CA ILE A 148 9.95 -9.15 -5.28
C ILE A 148 11.16 -8.80 -6.16
N ILE A 149 10.96 -8.67 -7.47
CA ILE A 149 12.03 -8.29 -8.41
C ILE A 149 12.58 -6.91 -8.08
N ILE A 150 11.72 -5.92 -7.82
CA ILE A 150 12.15 -4.57 -7.44
C ILE A 150 12.91 -4.59 -6.11
N ALA A 151 12.49 -5.39 -5.14
CA ALA A 151 13.16 -5.51 -3.85
C ALA A 151 14.56 -6.13 -3.97
N LEU A 152 14.75 -7.07 -4.91
CA LEU A 152 16.04 -7.73 -5.16
C LEU A 152 16.94 -6.91 -6.09
N PHE A 153 16.35 -6.19 -7.04
CA PHE A 153 17.06 -5.41 -8.06
C PHE A 153 16.57 -3.95 -8.05
N PRO A 154 16.88 -3.18 -7.00
CA PRO A 154 16.40 -1.80 -6.84
C PRO A 154 16.88 -0.86 -7.96
N ASP A 155 17.97 -1.20 -8.63
CA ASP A 155 18.52 -0.42 -9.74
C ASP A 155 17.55 -0.31 -10.94
N ILE A 156 16.61 -1.23 -11.10
CA ILE A 156 15.58 -1.14 -12.13
C ILE A 156 14.74 0.13 -11.94
N VAL A 157 14.36 0.42 -10.71
CA VAL A 157 13.57 1.61 -10.35
C VAL A 157 14.45 2.85 -10.30
N LEU A 158 15.68 2.72 -9.82
CA LEU A 158 16.61 3.83 -9.62
C LEU A 158 17.27 4.32 -10.93
N PHE A 159 17.16 3.55 -12.02
CA PHE A 159 17.74 3.89 -13.30
C PHE A 159 17.29 5.28 -13.81
N LEU A 160 15.98 5.49 -13.89
CA LEU A 160 15.43 6.73 -14.41
C LEU A 160 15.69 7.94 -13.49
N PRO A 161 15.47 7.88 -12.17
CA PRO A 161 15.84 8.94 -11.26
C PRO A 161 17.34 9.31 -11.31
N ARG A 162 18.25 8.32 -11.40
CA ARG A 162 19.68 8.57 -11.56
C ARG A 162 20.00 9.31 -12.85
N LEU A 163 19.38 8.91 -13.96
CA LEU A 163 19.57 9.57 -15.26
C LEU A 163 19.12 11.03 -15.23
N LEU A 164 18.07 11.33 -14.46
CA LEU A 164 17.50 12.69 -14.33
C LEU A 164 18.19 13.52 -13.23
N GLY A 165 19.21 12.99 -12.55
CA GLY A 165 19.93 13.70 -11.50
C GLY A 165 19.11 13.96 -10.24
N ALA A 166 18.22 13.06 -9.86
CA ALA A 166 17.37 13.21 -8.68
C ALA A 166 18.22 13.32 -7.40
N PRO A 167 17.89 14.26 -6.48
CA PRO A 167 18.65 14.46 -5.25
C PRO A 167 18.48 13.27 -4.30
N GLY A 168 19.55 12.93 -3.57
CA GLY A 168 19.51 11.91 -2.50
C GLY A 168 19.82 10.48 -2.93
N MET A 169 20.58 10.32 -4.00
CA MET A 169 21.07 9.02 -4.49
C MET A 169 22.56 8.85 -4.30
#